data_cdbeed5a556852e7a1946f1d93a6e077
#
_entry.id   cdbeed5a556852e7a1946f1d93a6e077
#
_cell.length_a   1.000
_cell.length_b   1.000
_cell.length_c   1.000
_cell.angle_alpha   90.00
_cell.angle_beta   90.00
_cell.angle_gamma   90.00
#
_symmetry.space_group_name_H-M   'P 1'
#
loop_
_entity.id
_entity.type
_entity.pdbx_description
1 polymer ?
#
loop_
_entity_poly.entity_id
_entity_poly.type
_entity_poly.pdbx_seq_one_letter_code
_entity_poly.pdbx_strand_id
1 'polypeptide(L)'
;MGNTADRIKDIGPQPQSFDIERATKENTNYRSVAWSGRYLQVTLMSIPAGGDIGLEAHPETDQFLRLDAGSGRVQMGAAKDKLTFEEKVSAGWCVLVPAGTWHNITNIGATPMQVYAIYAPAHHTPGKVQATAAAAEADKDDEPAAWSVQPKHAPDKHG
;
A
#
# COMPACT_ATOMS: atom_id res chain seq x y z
N MET A 1 -7.62 22.80 10.39
CA MET A 1 -6.53 22.63 9.43
C MET A 1 -6.68 21.28 8.74
N GLY A 2 -6.30 21.20 7.48
CA GLY A 2 -6.39 19.95 6.74
C GLY A 2 -5.43 18.88 7.25
N ASN A 3 -5.71 17.64 6.88
CA ASN A 3 -4.91 16.47 7.17
C ASN A 3 -3.54 16.64 6.49
N THR A 4 -2.44 16.29 7.17
CA THR A 4 -1.09 16.37 6.62
C THR A 4 -0.94 15.51 5.36
N ALA A 5 -1.55 14.33 5.34
CA ALA A 5 -1.52 13.44 4.18
C ALA A 5 -2.21 14.06 2.96
N ASP A 6 -3.29 14.83 3.17
CA ASP A 6 -4.01 15.47 2.08
C ASP A 6 -3.23 16.66 1.49
N ARG A 7 -2.25 17.18 2.22
CA ARG A 7 -1.41 18.30 1.75
C ARG A 7 -0.14 17.84 1.07
N ILE A 8 0.21 16.55 1.19
CA ILE A 8 1.38 16.00 0.53
C ILE A 8 1.01 15.77 -0.93
N LYS A 9 1.79 16.40 -1.81
CA LYS A 9 1.64 16.19 -3.24
C LYS A 9 2.73 15.28 -3.74
N ASP A 10 2.38 14.36 -4.61
CA ASP A 10 3.36 13.53 -5.30
C ASP A 10 4.11 14.39 -6.33
N ILE A 11 5.31 14.77 -5.98
CA ILE A 11 6.21 15.53 -6.86
C ILE A 11 7.31 14.65 -7.46
N GLY A 12 7.17 13.32 -7.33
CA GLY A 12 8.14 12.41 -7.92
C GLY A 12 8.30 12.61 -9.42
N PRO A 13 9.49 12.37 -9.97
CA PRO A 13 10.66 11.83 -9.30
C PRO A 13 11.56 12.88 -8.63
N GLN A 14 11.06 14.09 -8.36
CA GLN A 14 11.84 15.14 -7.72
C GLN A 14 12.06 14.85 -6.23
N PRO A 15 13.17 15.32 -5.65
CA PRO A 15 13.42 15.07 -4.23
C PRO A 15 12.32 15.65 -3.32
N GLN A 16 12.01 14.91 -2.27
CA GLN A 16 11.00 15.34 -1.29
C GLN A 16 11.32 14.72 0.06
N SER A 17 10.95 15.40 1.13
CA SER A 17 10.97 14.84 2.48
C SER A 17 9.74 15.28 3.25
N PHE A 18 9.21 14.40 4.10
CA PHE A 18 8.08 14.69 4.97
C PHE A 18 8.06 13.72 6.14
N ASP A 19 7.35 14.10 7.21
CA ASP A 19 7.16 13.25 8.38
C ASP A 19 6.16 12.14 8.00
N ILE A 20 6.68 10.98 7.61
CA ILE A 20 5.84 9.89 7.10
C ILE A 20 4.97 9.26 8.18
N GLU A 21 5.45 9.17 9.41
CA GLU A 21 4.63 8.64 10.51
C GLU A 21 3.40 9.52 10.74
N ARG A 22 3.60 10.82 10.80
CA ARG A 22 2.51 11.76 10.97
C ARG A 22 1.53 11.72 9.79
N ALA A 23 2.07 11.74 8.57
CA ALA A 23 1.25 11.67 7.37
C ALA A 23 0.41 10.39 7.33
N THR A 24 1.02 9.26 7.68
CA THR A 24 0.33 7.97 7.72
C THR A 24 -0.78 7.96 8.77
N LYS A 25 -0.50 8.46 9.97
CA LYS A 25 -1.49 8.52 11.06
C LYS A 25 -2.66 9.45 10.76
N GLU A 26 -2.43 10.52 10.00
CA GLU A 26 -3.46 11.49 9.65
C GLU A 26 -4.22 11.14 8.35
N ASN A 27 -3.74 10.19 7.57
CA ASN A 27 -4.39 9.82 6.32
C ASN A 27 -5.76 9.19 6.58
N THR A 28 -6.78 9.68 5.88
CA THR A 28 -8.15 9.17 5.97
C THR A 28 -8.60 8.43 4.73
N ASN A 29 -7.78 8.44 3.67
CA ASN A 29 -8.12 7.76 2.42
C ASN A 29 -7.68 6.30 2.46
N TYR A 30 -8.41 5.43 1.75
CA TYR A 30 -8.01 4.04 1.62
C TYR A 30 -6.59 3.96 1.07
N ARG A 31 -6.29 4.69 -0.02
CA ARG A 31 -4.93 4.80 -0.54
C ARG A 31 -4.67 6.20 -1.09
N SER A 32 -3.54 6.78 -0.70
CA SER A 32 -3.04 8.03 -1.27
C SER A 32 -1.61 7.80 -1.72
N VAL A 33 -1.32 8.06 -3.00
CA VAL A 33 0.03 7.93 -3.55
C VAL A 33 0.80 9.19 -3.21
N ALA A 34 1.86 9.05 -2.40
CA ALA A 34 2.58 10.18 -1.82
C ALA A 34 3.83 10.59 -2.60
N TRP A 35 4.51 9.63 -3.25
CA TRP A 35 5.72 9.93 -4.04
C TRP A 35 6.00 8.79 -5.02
N SER A 36 6.27 9.14 -6.27
CA SER A 36 6.51 8.17 -7.35
C SER A 36 7.88 8.39 -7.97
N GLY A 37 8.81 7.53 -7.63
CA GLY A 37 10.18 7.56 -8.13
C GLY A 37 10.39 6.67 -9.34
N ARG A 38 11.66 6.57 -9.75
CA ARG A 38 12.04 5.68 -10.86
C ARG A 38 11.97 4.21 -10.46
N TYR A 39 12.40 3.89 -9.23
CA TYR A 39 12.53 2.50 -8.77
C TYR A 39 11.63 2.15 -7.59
N LEU A 40 11.04 3.14 -6.93
CA LEU A 40 10.12 2.87 -5.82
C LEU A 40 9.00 3.90 -5.77
N GLN A 41 7.94 3.55 -5.05
CA GLN A 41 6.79 4.43 -4.87
C GLN A 41 6.29 4.31 -3.44
N VAL A 42 5.88 5.42 -2.85
CA VAL A 42 5.37 5.48 -1.48
C VAL A 42 3.88 5.76 -1.49
N THR A 43 3.11 4.94 -0.77
CA THR A 43 1.67 5.13 -0.60
C THR A 43 1.29 5.12 0.87
N LEU A 44 0.21 5.80 1.19
CA LEU A 44 -0.39 5.83 2.53
C LEU A 44 -1.75 5.16 2.45
N MET A 45 -2.09 4.34 3.46
CA MET A 45 -3.38 3.64 3.50
C MET A 45 -4.03 3.76 4.86
N SER A 46 -5.35 3.91 4.87
CA SER A 46 -6.17 3.81 6.07
C SER A 46 -7.21 2.71 5.85
N ILE A 47 -7.16 1.67 6.66
CA ILE A 47 -8.02 0.50 6.52
C ILE A 47 -9.00 0.48 7.69
N PRO A 48 -10.31 0.58 7.46
CA PRO A 48 -11.27 0.58 8.56
C PRO A 48 -11.30 -0.76 9.29
N ALA A 49 -11.84 -0.75 10.50
CA ALA A 49 -12.02 -1.97 11.29
C ALA A 49 -12.78 -3.01 10.47
N GLY A 50 -12.30 -4.25 10.47
CA GLY A 50 -12.88 -5.33 9.68
C GLY A 50 -12.51 -5.34 8.21
N GLY A 51 -11.87 -4.28 7.71
CA GLY A 51 -11.39 -4.21 6.32
C GLY A 51 -10.02 -4.87 6.14
N ASP A 52 -9.56 -4.87 4.90
CA ASP A 52 -8.26 -5.42 4.56
C ASP A 52 -7.65 -4.67 3.35
N ILE A 53 -6.39 -4.98 3.04
CA ILE A 53 -5.71 -4.37 1.89
C ILE A 53 -6.08 -5.04 0.56
N GLY A 54 -6.78 -6.18 0.60
CA GLY A 54 -7.11 -6.98 -0.57
C GLY A 54 -6.08 -8.09 -0.83
N LEU A 55 -6.56 -9.32 -0.98
CA LEU A 55 -5.70 -10.46 -1.29
C LEU A 55 -5.20 -10.35 -2.73
N GLU A 56 -3.88 -10.24 -2.91
CA GLU A 56 -3.28 -10.06 -4.22
C GLU A 56 -1.84 -10.53 -4.26
N ALA A 57 -1.29 -10.65 -5.47
CA ALA A 57 0.13 -10.91 -5.70
C ALA A 57 0.61 -9.98 -6.83
N HIS A 58 1.76 -9.36 -6.61
CA HIS A 58 2.41 -8.49 -7.61
C HIS A 58 3.61 -9.26 -8.19
N PRO A 59 3.51 -9.78 -9.42
CA PRO A 59 4.53 -10.69 -9.95
C PRO A 59 5.94 -10.11 -10.03
N GLU A 60 6.05 -8.80 -10.24
CA GLU A 60 7.32 -8.15 -10.50
C GLU A 60 7.64 -7.01 -9.52
N THR A 61 6.97 -6.98 -8.39
CA THR A 61 7.10 -5.89 -7.42
C THR A 61 7.31 -6.45 -6.02
N ASP A 62 8.42 -6.06 -5.38
CA ASP A 62 8.57 -6.25 -3.94
C ASP A 62 7.81 -5.14 -3.23
N GLN A 63 7.30 -5.43 -2.05
CA GLN A 63 6.55 -4.46 -1.27
C GLN A 63 6.97 -4.48 0.19
N PHE A 64 7.17 -3.28 0.73
CA PHE A 64 7.40 -3.06 2.16
C PHE A 64 6.17 -2.35 2.70
N LEU A 65 5.60 -2.85 3.81
CA LEU A 65 4.52 -2.16 4.51
C LEU A 65 4.91 -1.97 5.96
N ARG A 66 4.51 -0.84 6.54
CA ARG A 66 4.68 -0.61 7.97
C ARG A 66 3.39 -0.09 8.58
N LEU A 67 2.99 -0.66 9.72
CA LEU A 67 1.87 -0.16 10.50
C LEU A 67 2.36 0.94 11.43
N ASP A 68 1.72 2.10 11.35
CA ASP A 68 1.98 3.21 12.27
C ASP A 68 0.88 3.33 13.33
N ALA A 69 -0.27 2.69 13.12
CA ALA A 69 -1.33 2.57 14.12
C ALA A 69 -2.21 1.34 13.80
N GLY A 70 -2.81 0.79 14.82
CA GLY A 70 -3.73 -0.33 14.67
C GLY A 70 -3.09 -1.69 14.80
N SER A 71 -3.86 -2.73 14.49
CA SER A 71 -3.45 -4.12 14.59
C SER A 71 -3.93 -4.90 13.37
N GLY A 72 -3.10 -5.77 12.83
CA GLY A 72 -3.41 -6.54 11.64
C GLY A 72 -3.05 -8.01 11.75
N ARG A 73 -3.67 -8.81 10.90
CA ARG A 73 -3.28 -10.19 10.64
C ARG A 73 -2.70 -10.24 9.24
N VAL A 74 -1.44 -10.63 9.15
CA VAL A 74 -0.75 -10.83 7.88
C VAL A 74 -0.88 -12.28 7.47
N GLN A 75 -1.26 -12.51 6.22
CA GLN A 75 -1.30 -13.85 5.63
C GLN A 75 -0.61 -13.80 4.28
N MET A 76 0.37 -14.67 4.07
CA MET A 76 1.16 -14.73 2.84
C MET A 76 1.44 -16.17 2.43
N GLY A 77 1.61 -16.39 1.13
CA GLY A 77 1.96 -17.71 0.61
C GLY A 77 2.14 -17.77 -0.89
N ALA A 78 2.46 -18.96 -1.36
CA ALA A 78 2.75 -19.21 -2.76
C ALA A 78 1.52 -19.20 -3.67
N ALA A 79 0.32 -19.40 -3.11
CA ALA A 79 -0.93 -19.40 -3.83
C ALA A 79 -2.03 -18.82 -2.93
N LYS A 80 -3.11 -18.34 -3.52
CA LYS A 80 -4.19 -17.71 -2.75
C LYS A 80 -4.89 -18.67 -1.78
N ASP A 81 -4.80 -19.97 -2.03
CA ASP A 81 -5.33 -21.02 -1.17
C ASP A 81 -4.26 -21.69 -0.31
N LYS A 82 -3.02 -21.15 -0.31
CA LYS A 82 -1.88 -21.67 0.44
C LYS A 82 -1.14 -20.55 1.13
N LEU A 83 -1.84 -19.85 2.03
CA LEU A 83 -1.29 -18.74 2.81
C LEU A 83 -0.71 -19.30 4.11
N THR A 84 0.46 -19.93 3.99
CA THR A 84 1.10 -20.66 5.08
C THR A 84 1.83 -19.78 6.09
N PHE A 85 2.17 -18.54 5.69
CA PHE A 85 2.73 -17.57 6.62
C PHE A 85 1.58 -16.78 7.26
N GLU A 86 1.55 -16.73 8.59
CA GLU A 86 0.56 -15.94 9.31
C GLU A 86 1.21 -15.30 10.52
N GLU A 87 0.95 -14.01 10.74
CA GLU A 87 1.53 -13.25 11.84
C GLU A 87 0.56 -12.15 12.26
N LYS A 88 0.45 -11.93 13.57
CA LYS A 88 -0.24 -10.75 14.10
C LYS A 88 0.76 -9.62 14.22
N VAL A 89 0.39 -8.45 13.74
CA VAL A 89 1.25 -7.26 13.72
C VAL A 89 0.54 -6.07 14.32
N SER A 90 1.31 -5.11 14.79
CA SER A 90 0.78 -3.89 15.41
C SER A 90 1.68 -2.71 15.07
N ALA A 91 1.39 -1.54 15.62
CA ALA A 91 2.18 -0.33 15.36
C ALA A 91 3.68 -0.57 15.56
N GLY A 92 4.47 -0.15 14.61
CA GLY A 92 5.92 -0.34 14.59
C GLY A 92 6.41 -1.58 13.86
N TRP A 93 5.51 -2.49 13.49
CA TRP A 93 5.87 -3.69 12.73
C TRP A 93 5.92 -3.40 11.23
N CYS A 94 6.82 -4.07 10.55
CA CYS A 94 6.83 -4.07 9.09
C CYS A 94 6.44 -5.43 8.53
N VAL A 95 5.98 -5.42 7.28
CA VAL A 95 5.66 -6.61 6.50
C VAL A 95 6.46 -6.53 5.21
N LEU A 96 7.20 -7.58 4.90
CA LEU A 96 8.02 -7.64 3.70
C LEU A 96 7.43 -8.68 2.76
N VAL A 97 7.01 -8.23 1.60
CA VAL A 97 6.32 -9.07 0.62
C VAL A 97 7.19 -9.24 -0.62
N PRO A 98 7.77 -10.42 -0.84
CA PRO A 98 8.54 -10.68 -2.04
C PRO A 98 7.64 -10.66 -3.29
N ALA A 99 8.21 -10.27 -4.43
CA ALA A 99 7.53 -10.33 -5.72
C ALA A 99 6.92 -11.72 -5.94
N GLY A 100 5.70 -11.75 -6.43
CA GLY A 100 4.97 -12.99 -6.72
C GLY A 100 4.30 -13.66 -5.53
N THR A 101 4.47 -13.11 -4.33
CA THR A 101 3.87 -13.70 -3.11
C THR A 101 2.45 -13.19 -2.92
N TRP A 102 1.49 -14.11 -2.77
CA TRP A 102 0.13 -13.77 -2.37
C TRP A 102 0.14 -13.24 -0.94
N HIS A 103 -0.53 -12.12 -0.71
CA HIS A 103 -0.51 -11.46 0.58
C HIS A 103 -1.79 -10.70 0.86
N ASN A 104 -2.10 -10.57 2.15
CA ASN A 104 -3.18 -9.73 2.63
C ASN A 104 -2.87 -9.32 4.08
N ILE A 105 -3.35 -8.16 4.48
CA ILE A 105 -3.35 -7.73 5.88
C ILE A 105 -4.77 -7.33 6.23
N THR A 106 -5.35 -8.02 7.21
CA THR A 106 -6.71 -7.75 7.69
C THR A 106 -6.63 -6.94 8.97
N ASN A 107 -7.42 -5.88 9.06
CA ASN A 107 -7.53 -5.11 10.30
C ASN A 107 -8.33 -5.91 11.33
N ILE A 108 -7.65 -6.35 12.39
CA ILE A 108 -8.26 -7.14 13.48
C ILE A 108 -8.54 -6.29 14.72
N GLY A 109 -8.31 -4.98 14.65
CA GLY A 109 -8.57 -4.06 15.75
C GLY A 109 -9.91 -3.34 15.61
N ALA A 110 -10.19 -2.46 16.58
CA ALA A 110 -11.43 -1.67 16.61
C ALA A 110 -11.28 -0.28 15.97
N THR A 111 -10.06 0.13 15.64
CA THR A 111 -9.75 1.43 15.06
C THR A 111 -9.11 1.26 13.68
N PRO A 112 -9.04 2.31 12.85
CA PRO A 112 -8.38 2.19 11.55
C PRO A 112 -6.94 1.73 11.67
N MET A 113 -6.53 0.85 10.76
CA MET A 113 -5.15 0.43 10.62
C MET A 113 -4.47 1.41 9.67
N GLN A 114 -3.48 2.16 10.17
CA GLN A 114 -2.78 3.18 9.40
C GLN A 114 -1.45 2.62 8.94
N VAL A 115 -1.27 2.57 7.63
CA VAL A 115 -0.15 1.86 7.00
C VAL A 115 0.48 2.72 5.94
N TYR A 116 1.80 2.71 5.82
CA TYR A 116 2.42 3.16 4.58
C TYR A 116 3.08 1.99 3.88
N ALA A 117 3.16 2.07 2.57
CA ALA A 117 3.75 1.02 1.75
C ALA A 117 4.76 1.60 0.77
N ILE A 118 5.79 0.82 0.48
CA ILE A 118 6.78 1.13 -0.54
C ILE A 118 6.73 0.00 -1.56
N TYR A 119 6.46 0.36 -2.82
CA TYR A 119 6.45 -0.57 -3.94
C TYR A 119 7.74 -0.40 -4.73
N ALA A 120 8.39 -1.47 -5.08
CA ALA A 120 9.59 -1.45 -5.90
C ALA A 120 9.50 -2.54 -6.98
N PRO A 121 9.25 -2.15 -8.23
CA PRO A 121 9.01 -0.79 -8.74
C PRO A 121 7.62 -0.22 -8.44
N ALA A 122 7.38 1.02 -8.87
CA ALA A 122 6.11 1.71 -8.71
C ALA A 122 4.95 0.94 -9.35
N HIS A 123 3.77 1.03 -8.73
CA HIS A 123 2.61 0.25 -9.13
C HIS A 123 1.38 1.10 -9.44
N HIS A 124 1.29 2.30 -8.89
CA HIS A 124 0.11 3.17 -8.97
C HIS A 124 0.38 4.45 -9.75
N THR A 125 -0.70 5.07 -10.23
CA THR A 125 -0.63 6.38 -10.87
C THR A 125 -0.13 7.43 -9.88
N PRO A 126 0.82 8.30 -10.26
CA PRO A 126 1.32 9.35 -9.39
C PRO A 126 0.20 10.23 -8.83
N GLY A 127 0.26 10.50 -7.54
CA GLY A 127 -0.67 11.40 -6.86
C GLY A 127 -2.11 10.91 -6.75
N LYS A 128 -2.40 9.68 -7.15
CA LYS A 128 -3.75 9.14 -7.11
C LYS A 128 -4.27 9.03 -5.68
N VAL A 129 -5.53 9.40 -5.47
CA VAL A 129 -6.22 9.26 -4.20
C VAL A 129 -7.45 8.38 -4.42
N GLN A 130 -7.56 7.34 -3.63
CA GLN A 130 -8.72 6.44 -3.62
C GLN A 130 -9.31 6.48 -2.22
N ALA A 131 -10.48 7.10 -2.09
CA ALA A 131 -11.08 7.36 -0.77
C ALA A 131 -11.50 6.07 -0.06
N THR A 132 -11.91 5.05 -0.81
CA THR A 132 -12.43 3.78 -0.26
C THR A 132 -11.86 2.59 -1.00
N ALA A 133 -11.96 1.42 -0.39
CA ALA A 133 -11.58 0.16 -1.04
C ALA A 133 -12.41 -0.08 -2.31
N ALA A 134 -13.70 0.26 -2.28
CA ALA A 134 -14.57 0.12 -3.45
C ALA A 134 -14.10 1.02 -4.61
N ALA A 135 -13.69 2.25 -4.32
CA ALA A 135 -13.15 3.16 -5.33
C ALA A 135 -11.84 2.61 -5.93
N ALA A 136 -10.98 2.02 -5.11
CA ALA A 136 -9.74 1.41 -5.58
C ALA A 136 -10.01 0.20 -6.48
N GLU A 137 -10.95 -0.65 -6.09
CA GLU A 137 -11.33 -1.83 -6.88
C GLU A 137 -11.95 -1.45 -8.22
N ALA A 138 -12.73 -0.38 -8.25
CA ALA A 138 -13.39 0.10 -9.48
C ALA A 138 -12.44 0.88 -10.41
N ASP A 139 -11.27 1.27 -9.93
CA ASP A 139 -10.32 2.07 -10.70
C ASP A 139 -9.61 1.22 -11.77
N LYS A 140 -9.87 1.54 -13.04
CA LYS A 140 -9.27 0.83 -14.18
C LYS A 140 -8.10 1.59 -14.81
N ASP A 141 -7.81 2.80 -14.32
CA ASP A 141 -6.79 3.68 -14.88
C ASP A 141 -5.58 3.85 -13.96
N ASP A 142 -5.32 2.88 -13.10
CA ASP A 142 -4.26 2.97 -12.12
C ASP A 142 -2.97 2.34 -12.68
N GLU A 143 -2.09 3.19 -13.22
CA GLU A 143 -0.86 2.77 -13.87
C GLU A 143 0.34 3.61 -13.42
N PRO A 144 1.54 3.00 -13.29
CA PRO A 144 2.73 3.75 -12.93
C PRO A 144 3.11 4.78 -14.01
N ALA A 145 3.84 5.80 -13.60
CA ALA A 145 4.29 6.86 -14.51
C ALA A 145 5.31 6.34 -15.53
N ALA A 146 5.41 7.06 -16.65
CA ALA A 146 6.38 6.71 -17.70
C ALA A 146 7.83 6.78 -17.22
N TRP A 147 8.16 7.63 -16.23
CA TRP A 147 9.52 7.74 -15.70
C TRP A 147 9.88 6.62 -14.72
N SER A 148 8.90 5.86 -14.26
CA SER A 148 9.15 4.72 -13.41
C SER A 148 9.52 3.49 -14.23
N VAL A 149 10.38 2.65 -13.68
CA VAL A 149 10.66 1.34 -14.27
C VAL A 149 9.35 0.57 -14.30
N GLN A 150 9.01 0.00 -15.44
CA GLN A 150 7.75 -0.71 -15.60
C GLN A 150 7.90 -2.18 -15.21
N PRO A 151 6.92 -2.73 -14.49
CA PRO A 151 6.86 -4.17 -14.28
C PRO A 151 6.71 -4.87 -15.63
N LYS A 152 7.45 -5.98 -15.79
CA LYS A 152 7.53 -6.57 -17.11
C LYS A 152 6.37 -7.42 -17.46
N HIS A 153 5.46 -7.61 -16.98
CA HIS A 153 4.69 -8.52 -17.36
C HIS A 153 3.52 -8.99 -17.01
N ALA A 154 3.23 -9.98 -16.51
CA ALA A 154 1.93 -10.54 -16.24
C ALA A 154 1.13 -9.57 -15.35
N PRO A 155 -0.16 -9.38 -15.55
CA PRO A 155 -0.96 -8.55 -14.68
C PRO A 155 -0.95 -9.11 -13.26
N ASP A 156 -1.23 -8.27 -12.29
CA ASP A 156 -1.35 -8.68 -10.90
C ASP A 156 -2.42 -9.75 -10.74
N LYS A 157 -2.22 -10.60 -9.76
CA LYS A 157 -3.18 -11.65 -9.42
C LYS A 157 -4.00 -11.19 -8.23
N HIS A 158 -5.30 -11.27 -8.36
CA HIS A 158 -6.23 -10.91 -7.31
C HIS A 158 -7.03 -12.11 -6.83
N GLY A 159 -7.19 -12.19 -5.53
CA GLY A 159 -7.94 -13.26 -4.90
C GLY A 159 -9.44 -13.11 -4.93
#